data_f9710b9b0919291b909c6274b6d6269c
#
_entry.id   f9710b9b0919291b909c6274b6d6269c
#
_cell.length_a   1.000
_cell.length_b   1.000
_cell.length_c   1.000
_cell.angle_alpha   90.00
_cell.angle_beta   90.00
_cell.angle_gamma   90.00
#
_symmetry.space_group_name_H-M   'P 1'
#
loop_
_entity.id
_entity.type
_entity.pdbx_description
1 polymer ?
#
loop_
_entity_poly.entity_id
_entity_poly.type
_entity_poly.pdbx_seq_one_letter_code
_entity_poly.pdbx_strand_id
1 'polypeptide(L)'
;RDRLRSRGLGDVYKRQALLIGTVLWVMYTYAAPFFIPRASAEEFSLFLESFPSLGSLTFKEQCTRFVVEHQVLDSIGEIAETLIFLIGAMITVELIDAHGGFMFITNHITTKKKKKLLALIAVITFFMSAVLDNLTTSIVMIMLIRKLLGNYKERWVFGSIIIIAANSGGAWSPIGDVTTIMLWVRGNLSLIHI
;
A
#
# COMPACT_ATOMS: atom_id res chain seq x y z
N ARG A 1 17.52 -9.79 23.93
CA ARG A 1 17.95 -10.86 23.00
C ARG A 1 16.82 -11.26 22.03
N ASP A 2 15.59 -11.44 22.49
CA ASP A 2 14.47 -11.90 21.64
C ASP A 2 14.05 -10.89 20.56
N ARG A 3 14.13 -9.58 20.83
CA ARG A 3 13.83 -8.54 19.83
C ARG A 3 14.82 -8.47 18.67
N LEU A 4 16.09 -8.78 18.90
CA LEU A 4 17.11 -8.85 17.85
C LEU A 4 16.93 -10.11 16.99
N ARG A 5 16.51 -11.21 17.60
CA ARG A 5 16.24 -12.47 16.91
C ARG A 5 15.01 -12.37 15.99
N SER A 6 13.93 -11.68 16.44
CA SER A 6 12.73 -11.46 15.63
C SER A 6 12.98 -10.52 14.45
N ARG A 7 13.83 -9.48 14.60
CA ARG A 7 14.26 -8.62 13.49
C ARG A 7 15.06 -9.39 12.44
N GLY A 8 16.01 -10.23 12.86
CA GLY A 8 16.79 -11.05 11.94
C GLY A 8 15.95 -12.05 11.14
N LEU A 9 14.94 -12.67 11.76
CA LEU A 9 14.01 -13.55 11.06
C LEU A 9 13.18 -12.79 10.00
N GLY A 10 12.65 -11.61 10.34
CA GLY A 10 11.90 -10.78 9.39
C GLY A 10 12.73 -10.41 8.16
N ASP A 11 14.00 -10.09 8.33
CA ASP A 11 14.90 -9.75 7.23
C ASP A 11 15.24 -10.97 6.35
N VAL A 12 15.34 -12.17 6.94
CA VAL A 12 15.52 -13.42 6.19
C VAL A 12 14.30 -13.71 5.32
N TYR A 13 13.09 -13.61 5.86
CA TYR A 13 11.86 -13.80 5.06
C TYR A 13 11.71 -12.79 3.93
N LYS A 14 12.05 -11.52 4.15
CA LYS A 14 12.04 -10.50 3.10
C LYS A 14 13.00 -10.83 1.97
N ARG A 15 14.22 -11.25 2.29
CA ARG A 15 15.22 -11.68 1.31
C ARG A 15 14.77 -12.91 0.54
N GLN A 16 14.19 -13.90 1.23
CA GLN A 16 13.64 -15.09 0.60
C GLN A 16 12.48 -14.75 -0.35
N ALA A 17 11.56 -13.88 0.05
CA ALA A 17 10.46 -13.43 -0.79
C ALA A 17 10.96 -12.73 -2.06
N LEU A 18 11.98 -11.86 -1.95
CA LEU A 18 12.62 -11.21 -3.09
C LEU A 18 13.28 -12.23 -4.04
N LEU A 19 14.02 -13.19 -3.49
CA LEU A 19 14.65 -14.24 -4.29
C LEU A 19 13.62 -15.10 -5.02
N ILE A 20 12.57 -15.53 -4.33
CA ILE A 20 11.48 -16.32 -4.91
C ILE A 20 10.79 -15.50 -6.02
N GLY A 21 10.46 -14.25 -5.77
CA GLY A 21 9.87 -13.36 -6.77
C GLY A 21 10.74 -13.20 -8.00
N THR A 22 12.04 -12.96 -7.82
CA THR A 22 12.99 -12.86 -8.93
C THR A 22 13.08 -14.17 -9.73
N VAL A 23 13.17 -15.31 -9.04
CA VAL A 23 13.20 -16.62 -9.71
C VAL A 23 11.92 -16.88 -10.50
N LEU A 24 10.76 -16.57 -9.94
CA LEU A 24 9.47 -16.71 -10.63
C LEU A 24 9.39 -15.82 -11.88
N TRP A 25 9.86 -14.57 -11.82
CA TRP A 25 9.92 -13.68 -12.97
C TRP A 25 10.87 -14.20 -14.07
N VAL A 26 12.05 -14.68 -13.68
CA VAL A 26 13.00 -15.29 -14.64
C VAL A 26 12.36 -16.53 -15.27
N MET A 27 11.75 -17.42 -14.50
CA MET A 27 11.06 -18.59 -15.03
C MET A 27 9.91 -18.20 -15.97
N TYR A 28 9.12 -17.20 -15.61
CA TYR A 28 8.04 -16.68 -16.45
C TYR A 28 8.58 -16.17 -17.79
N THR A 29 9.67 -15.40 -17.78
CA THR A 29 10.32 -14.89 -19.00
C THR A 29 10.81 -16.03 -19.90
N TYR A 30 11.39 -17.07 -19.31
CA TYR A 30 11.81 -18.27 -20.08
C TYR A 30 10.63 -19.06 -20.65
N ALA A 31 9.51 -19.10 -19.93
CA ALA A 31 8.29 -19.80 -20.34
C ALA A 31 7.37 -18.93 -21.23
N ALA A 32 7.71 -17.65 -21.44
CA ALA A 32 6.92 -16.69 -22.20
C ALA A 32 6.46 -17.19 -23.58
N PRO A 33 7.33 -17.82 -24.41
CA PRO A 33 6.91 -18.36 -25.71
C PRO A 33 5.79 -19.39 -25.66
N PHE A 34 5.61 -20.02 -24.52
CA PHE A 34 4.56 -21.01 -24.31
C PHE A 34 3.22 -20.40 -23.87
N PHE A 35 3.25 -19.35 -23.05
CA PHE A 35 2.07 -18.74 -22.45
C PHE A 35 1.50 -17.55 -23.22
N ILE A 36 2.34 -16.68 -23.77
CA ILE A 36 1.93 -15.44 -24.42
C ILE A 36 0.95 -15.67 -25.57
N PRO A 37 1.17 -16.62 -26.50
CA PRO A 37 0.25 -16.82 -27.61
C PRO A 37 -1.16 -17.26 -27.20
N ARG A 38 -1.31 -17.72 -25.95
CA ARG A 38 -2.59 -18.22 -25.43
C ARG A 38 -3.29 -17.24 -24.49
N ALA A 39 -2.52 -16.47 -23.71
CA ALA A 39 -3.05 -15.63 -22.65
C ALA A 39 -3.13 -14.14 -23.04
N SER A 40 -2.25 -13.66 -23.91
CA SER A 40 -2.11 -12.24 -24.26
C SER A 40 -1.87 -12.04 -25.76
N ALA A 41 -2.54 -12.77 -26.60
CA ALA A 41 -2.33 -12.75 -28.06
C ALA A 41 -2.61 -11.36 -28.67
N GLU A 42 -3.66 -10.68 -28.23
CA GLU A 42 -4.03 -9.33 -28.70
C GLU A 42 -2.98 -8.30 -28.28
N GLU A 43 -2.60 -8.27 -26.99
CA GLU A 43 -1.60 -7.34 -26.48
C GLU A 43 -0.24 -7.57 -27.15
N PHE A 44 0.13 -8.82 -27.38
CA PHE A 44 1.36 -9.16 -28.06
C PHE A 44 1.37 -8.73 -29.53
N SER A 45 0.24 -8.84 -30.24
CA SER A 45 0.13 -8.36 -31.62
C SER A 45 0.23 -6.83 -31.70
N LEU A 46 -0.43 -6.10 -30.82
CA LEU A 46 -0.37 -4.65 -30.71
C LEU A 46 1.07 -4.17 -30.37
N PHE A 47 1.74 -4.89 -29.48
CA PHE A 47 3.15 -4.61 -29.15
C PHE A 47 4.07 -4.75 -30.37
N LEU A 48 3.92 -5.83 -31.16
CA LEU A 48 4.71 -6.03 -32.38
C LEU A 48 4.41 -4.98 -33.44
N GLU A 49 3.17 -4.52 -33.57
CA GLU A 49 2.80 -3.42 -34.46
C GLU A 49 3.44 -2.11 -34.06
N SER A 50 3.54 -1.86 -32.75
CA SER A 50 4.16 -0.65 -32.20
C SER A 50 5.68 -0.61 -32.37
N PHE A 51 6.31 -1.76 -32.53
CA PHE A 51 7.75 -1.91 -32.70
C PHE A 51 8.14 -2.75 -33.94
N PRO A 52 8.01 -2.23 -35.16
CA PRO A 52 8.28 -2.96 -36.41
C PRO A 52 9.69 -3.56 -36.49
N SER A 53 10.66 -2.96 -35.80
CA SER A 53 12.04 -3.45 -35.71
C SER A 53 12.17 -4.84 -35.10
N LEU A 54 11.21 -5.24 -34.27
CA LEU A 54 11.17 -6.57 -33.64
C LEU A 54 10.77 -7.70 -34.61
N GLY A 55 10.21 -7.37 -35.77
CA GLY A 55 9.81 -8.34 -36.78
C GLY A 55 10.98 -9.15 -37.35
N SER A 56 12.22 -8.65 -37.24
CA SER A 56 13.45 -9.35 -37.65
C SER A 56 13.98 -10.34 -36.61
N LEU A 57 13.45 -10.32 -35.39
CA LEU A 57 13.90 -11.17 -34.29
C LEU A 57 13.20 -12.53 -34.29
N THR A 58 13.84 -13.52 -33.66
CA THR A 58 13.25 -14.83 -33.43
C THR A 58 12.02 -14.71 -32.55
N PHE A 59 11.01 -15.55 -32.74
CA PHE A 59 9.78 -15.56 -31.93
C PHE A 59 10.05 -15.60 -30.42
N LYS A 60 11.06 -16.35 -29.97
CA LYS A 60 11.48 -16.39 -28.57
C LYS A 60 11.97 -15.02 -28.09
N GLU A 61 12.75 -14.32 -28.90
CA GLU A 61 13.25 -12.99 -28.56
C GLU A 61 12.13 -11.94 -28.53
N GLN A 62 11.18 -12.02 -29.46
CA GLN A 62 9.98 -11.17 -29.46
C GLN A 62 9.17 -11.36 -28.19
N CYS A 63 8.91 -12.61 -27.77
CA CYS A 63 8.22 -12.90 -26.51
C CYS A 63 9.00 -12.42 -25.28
N THR A 64 10.32 -12.59 -25.29
CA THR A 64 11.15 -12.12 -24.17
C THR A 64 11.14 -10.58 -24.07
N ARG A 65 11.19 -9.89 -25.20
CA ARG A 65 11.07 -8.42 -25.26
C ARG A 65 9.72 -7.95 -24.76
N PHE A 66 8.66 -8.58 -25.21
CA PHE A 66 7.30 -8.27 -24.76
C PHE A 66 7.16 -8.39 -23.22
N VAL A 67 7.63 -9.49 -22.64
CA VAL A 67 7.58 -9.67 -21.17
C VAL A 67 8.41 -8.61 -20.47
N VAL A 68 9.62 -8.34 -20.92
CA VAL A 68 10.52 -7.40 -20.25
C VAL A 68 10.04 -5.96 -20.41
N GLU A 69 9.72 -5.53 -21.62
CA GLU A 69 9.43 -4.12 -21.91
C GLU A 69 7.99 -3.75 -21.60
N HIS A 70 7.03 -4.64 -21.83
CA HIS A 70 5.60 -4.33 -21.66
C HIS A 70 5.01 -4.85 -20.34
N GLN A 71 5.53 -5.91 -19.77
CA GLN A 71 4.98 -6.44 -18.52
C GLN A 71 5.85 -6.09 -17.32
N VAL A 72 7.17 -6.32 -17.40
CA VAL A 72 8.05 -6.11 -16.23
C VAL A 72 8.31 -4.63 -16.01
N LEU A 73 8.71 -3.88 -17.04
CA LEU A 73 9.01 -2.46 -16.89
C LEU A 73 7.78 -1.63 -16.56
N ASP A 74 6.63 -1.93 -17.16
CA ASP A 74 5.36 -1.26 -16.83
C ASP A 74 4.96 -1.53 -15.38
N SER A 75 5.04 -2.79 -14.92
CA SER A 75 4.78 -3.13 -13.51
C SER A 75 5.74 -2.45 -12.54
N ILE A 76 7.03 -2.37 -12.88
CA ILE A 76 8.02 -1.63 -12.07
C ILE A 76 7.70 -0.14 -12.07
N GLY A 77 7.31 0.43 -13.20
CA GLY A 77 6.88 1.83 -13.33
C GLY A 77 5.71 2.16 -12.40
N GLU A 78 4.65 1.36 -12.43
CA GLU A 78 3.48 1.51 -11.56
C GLU A 78 3.83 1.40 -10.06
N ILE A 79 4.70 0.45 -9.70
CA ILE A 79 5.17 0.30 -8.32
C ILE A 79 6.01 1.51 -7.91
N ALA A 80 6.90 1.99 -8.78
CA ALA A 80 7.75 3.15 -8.52
C ALA A 80 6.91 4.42 -8.32
N GLU A 81 5.90 4.66 -9.16
CA GLU A 81 4.97 5.78 -9.04
C GLU A 81 4.25 5.75 -7.68
N THR A 82 3.71 4.59 -7.30
CA THR A 82 3.07 4.39 -6.00
C THR A 82 4.03 4.66 -4.84
N LEU A 83 5.28 4.16 -4.92
CA LEU A 83 6.28 4.37 -3.87
C LEU A 83 6.68 5.84 -3.74
N ILE A 84 6.86 6.56 -4.84
CA ILE A 84 7.18 8.00 -4.84
C ILE A 84 6.04 8.79 -4.18
N PHE A 85 4.79 8.47 -4.54
CA PHE A 85 3.62 9.08 -3.93
C PHE A 85 3.58 8.83 -2.41
N LEU A 86 3.77 7.58 -1.97
CA LEU A 86 3.79 7.21 -0.55
C LEU A 86 4.90 7.94 0.22
N ILE A 87 6.10 8.03 -0.32
CA ILE A 87 7.21 8.75 0.31
C ILE A 87 6.84 10.22 0.49
N GLY A 88 6.30 10.85 -0.54
CA GLY A 88 5.85 12.25 -0.47
C GLY A 88 4.75 12.47 0.58
N ALA A 89 3.75 11.60 0.62
CA ALA A 89 2.68 11.63 1.60
C ALA A 89 3.22 11.45 3.04
N MET A 90 4.08 10.45 3.26
CA MET A 90 4.68 10.20 4.57
C MET A 90 5.54 11.37 5.06
N ILE A 91 6.35 11.97 4.19
CA ILE A 91 7.15 13.18 4.53
C ILE A 91 6.22 14.31 4.96
N THR A 92 5.14 14.54 4.24
CA THR A 92 4.17 15.59 4.56
C THR A 92 3.52 15.37 5.93
N VAL A 93 3.11 14.13 6.21
CA VAL A 93 2.50 13.77 7.49
C VAL A 93 3.48 13.88 8.64
N GLU A 94 4.72 13.42 8.46
CA GLU A 94 5.79 13.54 9.45
C GLU A 94 6.08 15.03 9.77
N LEU A 95 6.08 15.88 8.75
CA LEU A 95 6.25 17.31 8.91
C LEU A 95 5.10 17.94 9.73
N ILE A 96 3.86 17.53 9.48
CA ILE A 96 2.69 17.98 10.23
C ILE A 96 2.80 17.52 11.70
N ASP A 97 3.21 16.27 11.95
CA ASP A 97 3.38 15.74 13.31
C ASP A 97 4.52 16.46 14.06
N ALA A 98 5.65 16.66 13.40
CA ALA A 98 6.80 17.40 13.97
C ALA A 98 6.44 18.82 14.41
N HIS A 99 5.51 19.47 13.72
CA HIS A 99 5.00 20.80 14.07
C HIS A 99 3.77 20.76 15.00
N GLY A 100 3.45 19.60 15.57
CA GLY A 100 2.35 19.46 16.51
C GLY A 100 0.96 19.57 15.88
N GLY A 101 0.82 19.40 14.58
CA GLY A 101 -0.47 19.50 13.87
C GLY A 101 -1.55 18.59 14.46
N PHE A 102 -1.18 17.42 14.97
CA PHE A 102 -2.14 16.52 15.62
C PHE A 102 -2.47 16.88 17.07
N MET A 103 -1.75 17.83 17.69
CA MET A 103 -2.05 18.32 19.04
C MET A 103 -3.40 19.04 19.08
N PHE A 104 -3.83 19.65 17.99
CA PHE A 104 -5.15 20.25 17.89
C PHE A 104 -6.26 19.21 18.17
N ILE A 105 -6.14 18.02 17.61
CA ILE A 105 -7.09 16.92 17.82
C ILE A 105 -7.01 16.42 19.25
N THR A 106 -5.80 16.27 19.81
CA THR A 106 -5.62 15.73 21.17
C THR A 106 -6.14 16.67 22.25
N ASN A 107 -5.99 17.97 22.05
CA ASN A 107 -6.41 18.97 23.03
C ASN A 107 -7.95 19.12 23.11
N HIS A 108 -8.67 18.76 22.06
CA HIS A 108 -10.13 18.80 22.04
C HIS A 108 -10.80 17.54 22.66
N ILE A 109 -10.02 16.50 22.96
CA ILE A 109 -10.52 15.29 23.57
C ILE A 109 -10.57 15.42 25.09
N THR A 110 -11.62 16.06 25.61
CA THR A 110 -11.82 16.29 27.05
C THR A 110 -12.71 15.27 27.75
N THR A 111 -13.26 14.33 27.01
CA THR A 111 -14.27 13.39 27.49
C THR A 111 -13.68 12.30 28.39
N LYS A 112 -14.09 12.26 29.66
CA LYS A 112 -13.69 11.23 30.64
C LYS A 112 -14.55 9.94 30.58
N LYS A 113 -15.70 9.96 29.90
CA LYS A 113 -16.58 8.78 29.77
C LYS A 113 -16.04 7.83 28.68
N LYS A 114 -15.54 6.65 29.09
CA LYS A 114 -14.85 5.67 28.21
C LYS A 114 -15.63 5.31 26.96
N LYS A 115 -16.96 5.06 27.05
CA LYS A 115 -17.81 4.74 25.89
C LYS A 115 -17.89 5.89 24.88
N LYS A 116 -18.03 7.12 25.37
CA LYS A 116 -18.04 8.31 24.51
C LYS A 116 -16.67 8.58 23.89
N LEU A 117 -15.61 8.36 24.67
CA LEU A 117 -14.24 8.47 24.20
C LEU A 117 -13.96 7.45 23.08
N LEU A 118 -14.40 6.21 23.24
CA LEU A 118 -14.22 5.16 22.24
C LEU A 118 -14.90 5.54 20.91
N ALA A 119 -16.16 5.97 20.98
CA ALA A 119 -16.92 6.40 19.80
C ALA A 119 -16.26 7.63 19.12
N LEU A 120 -15.83 8.61 19.91
CA LEU A 120 -15.17 9.80 19.41
C LEU A 120 -13.85 9.45 18.70
N ILE A 121 -13.03 8.62 19.32
CA ILE A 121 -11.78 8.13 18.74
C ILE A 121 -12.03 7.37 17.43
N ALA A 122 -13.04 6.49 17.37
CA ALA A 122 -13.39 5.76 16.17
C ALA A 122 -13.77 6.71 15.01
N VAL A 123 -14.62 7.70 15.28
CA VAL A 123 -15.05 8.68 14.26
C VAL A 123 -13.87 9.55 13.78
N ILE A 124 -13.06 10.08 14.71
CA ILE A 124 -11.89 10.87 14.35
C ILE A 124 -10.92 10.03 13.53
N THR A 125 -10.64 8.80 13.95
CA THR A 125 -9.75 7.89 13.23
C THR A 125 -10.24 7.61 11.83
N PHE A 126 -11.53 7.37 11.64
CA PHE A 126 -12.13 7.14 10.32
C PHE A 126 -11.87 8.31 9.37
N PHE A 127 -12.24 9.54 9.77
CA PHE A 127 -12.04 10.71 8.92
C PHE A 127 -10.58 11.09 8.72
N MET A 128 -9.75 10.92 9.75
CA MET A 128 -8.30 11.13 9.58
C MET A 128 -7.71 10.16 8.55
N SER A 129 -8.09 8.89 8.60
CA SER A 129 -7.59 7.89 7.68
C SER A 129 -8.09 8.08 6.26
N ALA A 130 -9.22 8.75 6.06
CA ALA A 130 -9.69 9.12 4.73
C ALA A 130 -8.80 10.19 4.04
N VAL A 131 -8.07 10.97 4.82
CA VAL A 131 -7.18 12.06 4.33
C VAL A 131 -5.71 11.67 4.41
N LEU A 132 -5.32 11.00 5.50
CA LEU A 132 -4.01 10.41 5.73
C LEU A 132 -4.09 8.92 5.37
N ASP A 133 -2.95 8.25 5.28
CA ASP A 133 -2.98 6.79 5.15
C ASP A 133 -3.44 6.09 6.44
N ASN A 134 -3.95 4.87 6.30
CA ASN A 134 -4.45 4.05 7.40
C ASN A 134 -3.35 3.65 8.40
N LEU A 135 -2.11 3.45 7.92
CA LEU A 135 -0.97 3.08 8.75
C LEU A 135 -0.55 4.25 9.65
N THR A 136 -0.33 5.43 9.05
CA THR A 136 0.06 6.65 9.79
C THR A 136 -1.01 7.05 10.78
N THR A 137 -2.28 7.07 10.37
CA THR A 137 -3.41 7.36 11.25
C THR A 137 -3.47 6.40 12.43
N SER A 138 -3.29 5.10 12.20
CA SER A 138 -3.26 4.09 13.27
C SER A 138 -2.14 4.36 14.27
N ILE A 139 -0.93 4.67 13.78
CA ILE A 139 0.23 4.96 14.64
C ILE A 139 -0.04 6.18 15.51
N VAL A 140 -0.48 7.29 14.92
CA VAL A 140 -0.78 8.56 15.62
C VAL A 140 -1.85 8.35 16.68
N MET A 141 -2.96 7.68 16.33
CA MET A 141 -4.06 7.44 17.24
C MET A 141 -3.72 6.47 18.37
N ILE A 142 -2.88 5.46 18.11
CA ILE A 142 -2.37 4.56 19.16
C ILE A 142 -1.44 5.31 20.12
N MET A 143 -0.57 6.21 19.61
CA MET A 143 0.26 7.05 20.47
C MET A 143 -0.59 7.96 21.36
N LEU A 144 -1.67 8.53 20.81
CA LEU A 144 -2.62 9.35 21.56
C LEU A 144 -3.27 8.54 22.69
N ILE A 145 -3.81 7.36 22.38
CA ILE A 145 -4.45 6.48 23.37
C ILE A 145 -3.49 6.07 24.48
N ARG A 146 -2.22 5.87 24.17
CA ARG A 146 -1.19 5.58 25.18
C ARG A 146 -1.00 6.71 26.18
N LYS A 147 -1.21 7.97 25.77
CA LYS A 147 -1.18 9.14 26.66
C LYS A 147 -2.46 9.29 27.47
N LEU A 148 -3.62 8.96 26.89
CA LEU A 148 -4.92 9.17 27.50
C LEU A 148 -5.33 8.04 28.48
N LEU A 149 -4.93 6.80 28.21
CA LEU A 149 -5.34 5.62 28.99
C LEU A 149 -4.17 5.00 29.72
N GLY A 150 -4.27 4.93 31.05
CA GLY A 150 -3.30 4.24 31.91
C GLY A 150 -3.44 2.72 31.87
N ASN A 151 -4.65 2.18 31.68
CA ASN A 151 -4.93 0.75 31.76
C ASN A 151 -4.60 0.04 30.44
N TYR A 152 -3.74 -0.97 30.52
CA TYR A 152 -3.28 -1.78 29.41
C TYR A 152 -4.44 -2.52 28.69
N LYS A 153 -5.40 -3.12 29.45
CA LYS A 153 -6.54 -3.83 28.83
C LYS A 153 -7.43 -2.91 28.01
N GLU A 154 -7.62 -1.69 28.48
CA GLU A 154 -8.40 -0.69 27.74
C GLU A 154 -7.70 -0.26 26.46
N ARG A 155 -6.37 -0.11 26.50
CA ARG A 155 -5.57 0.21 25.31
C ARG A 155 -5.74 -0.83 24.20
N TRP A 156 -5.89 -2.10 24.53
CA TRP A 156 -6.13 -3.15 23.54
C TRP A 156 -7.47 -2.96 22.83
N VAL A 157 -8.54 -2.72 23.59
CA VAL A 157 -9.88 -2.48 23.00
C VAL A 157 -9.88 -1.24 22.12
N PHE A 158 -9.29 -0.14 22.60
CA PHE A 158 -9.21 1.08 21.81
C PHE A 158 -8.32 0.90 20.58
N GLY A 159 -7.20 0.20 20.70
CA GLY A 159 -6.32 -0.12 19.57
C GLY A 159 -7.02 -0.94 18.49
N SER A 160 -7.81 -1.94 18.87
CA SER A 160 -8.59 -2.72 17.90
C SER A 160 -9.60 -1.86 17.14
N ILE A 161 -10.31 -0.97 17.83
CA ILE A 161 -11.26 -0.05 17.19
C ILE A 161 -10.54 0.96 16.28
N ILE A 162 -9.39 1.48 16.69
CA ILE A 162 -8.57 2.38 15.86
C ILE A 162 -8.17 1.69 14.55
N ILE A 163 -7.69 0.44 14.61
CA ILE A 163 -7.28 -0.31 13.42
C ILE A 163 -8.47 -0.52 12.49
N ILE A 164 -9.64 -0.91 13.02
CA ILE A 164 -10.85 -1.11 12.21
C ILE A 164 -11.31 0.20 11.59
N ALA A 165 -11.37 1.28 12.37
CA ALA A 165 -11.79 2.59 11.89
C ALA A 165 -10.83 3.17 10.86
N ALA A 166 -9.51 3.01 11.06
CA ALA A 166 -8.50 3.47 10.12
C ALA A 166 -8.59 2.74 8.78
N ASN A 167 -8.71 1.42 8.78
CA ASN A 167 -8.87 0.67 7.53
C ASN A 167 -10.19 0.99 6.82
N SER A 168 -11.28 1.16 7.58
CA SER A 168 -12.57 1.55 7.00
C SER A 168 -12.53 2.97 6.40
N GLY A 169 -11.88 3.92 7.08
CA GLY A 169 -11.71 5.28 6.58
C GLY A 169 -10.79 5.35 5.37
N GLY A 170 -9.69 4.58 5.39
CA GLY A 170 -8.78 4.45 4.26
C GLY A 170 -9.45 3.87 3.02
N ALA A 171 -10.29 2.85 3.19
CA ALA A 171 -11.04 2.25 2.09
C ALA A 171 -12.15 3.16 1.55
N TRP A 172 -12.68 4.07 2.37
CA TRP A 172 -13.73 5.02 1.97
C TRP A 172 -13.21 6.17 1.09
N SER A 173 -11.93 6.43 1.06
CA SER A 173 -11.32 7.53 0.28
C SER A 173 -10.37 6.99 -0.79
N PRO A 174 -10.30 7.64 -1.98
CA PRO A 174 -9.33 7.25 -3.00
C PRO A 174 -7.87 7.38 -2.56
N ILE A 175 -7.56 8.22 -1.58
CA ILE A 175 -6.21 8.57 -1.10
C ILE A 175 -5.86 7.93 0.25
N GLY A 176 -6.82 7.36 0.95
CA GLY A 176 -6.64 6.89 2.34
C GLY A 176 -5.98 5.52 2.48
N ASP A 177 -5.82 4.77 1.39
CA ASP A 177 -5.15 3.47 1.37
C ASP A 177 -4.40 3.28 0.04
N VAL A 178 -3.21 2.70 0.11
CA VAL A 178 -2.38 2.36 -1.07
C VAL A 178 -3.14 1.50 -2.08
N THR A 179 -3.88 0.50 -1.60
CA THR A 179 -4.67 -0.39 -2.46
C THR A 179 -5.78 0.37 -3.17
N THR A 180 -6.44 1.29 -2.50
CA THR A 180 -7.50 2.13 -3.07
C THR A 180 -6.93 3.09 -4.12
N ILE A 181 -5.75 3.69 -3.85
CA ILE A 181 -5.05 4.55 -4.81
C ILE A 181 -4.71 3.77 -6.09
N MET A 182 -4.12 2.59 -5.96
CA MET A 182 -3.75 1.75 -7.12
C MET A 182 -4.96 1.42 -7.98
N LEU A 183 -6.08 1.06 -7.37
CA LEU A 183 -7.32 0.74 -8.09
C LEU A 183 -7.96 1.99 -8.71
N TRP A 184 -7.82 3.14 -8.06
CA TRP A 184 -8.31 4.42 -8.56
C TRP A 184 -7.52 4.89 -9.79
N VAL A 185 -6.19 4.88 -9.72
CA VAL A 185 -5.31 5.31 -10.82
C VAL A 185 -5.51 4.42 -12.06
N ARG A 186 -5.75 3.13 -11.86
CA ARG A 186 -6.07 2.19 -12.96
C ARG A 186 -7.49 2.30 -13.51
N GLY A 187 -8.31 3.21 -13.00
CA GLY A 187 -9.70 3.37 -13.43
C GLY A 187 -10.64 2.23 -12.99
N ASN A 188 -10.18 1.32 -12.15
CA ASN A 188 -10.98 0.18 -11.65
C ASN A 188 -11.94 0.57 -10.52
N LEU A 189 -11.76 1.75 -9.91
CA LEU A 189 -12.66 2.33 -8.91
C LEU A 189 -13.14 3.70 -9.37
N SER A 190 -14.41 3.97 -9.13
CA SER A 190 -14.98 5.30 -9.26
C SER A 190 -15.55 5.75 -7.90
N LEU A 191 -15.82 7.06 -7.73
CA LEU A 191 -16.44 7.61 -6.52
C LEU A 191 -17.78 6.95 -6.16
N ILE A 192 -18.45 6.31 -7.13
CA ILE A 192 -19.71 5.59 -6.89
C ILE A 192 -19.46 4.23 -6.21
N HIS A 193 -18.27 3.64 -6.37
CA HIS A 193 -17.92 2.35 -5.78
C HIS A 193 -17.37 2.46 -4.35
N ILE A 194 -17.02 3.67 -3.93
CA ILE A 194 -16.53 3.99 -2.59
C ILE A 194 -17.69 4.55 -1.76
#